data_d525f0d9fd767ccbfdd8debd82e751d9
#
_entry.id   d525f0d9fd767ccbfdd8debd82e751d9
#
_cell.length_a   1.000
_cell.length_b   1.000
_cell.length_c   1.000
_cell.angle_alpha   90.00
_cell.angle_beta   90.00
_cell.angle_gamma   90.00
#
_symmetry.space_group_name_H-M   'P 1'
#
loop_
_entity.id
_entity.type
_entity.pdbx_description
1 polymer ?
#
loop_
_entity_poly.entity_id
_entity_poly.type
_entity_poly.pdbx_seq_one_letter_code
_entity_poly.pdbx_strand_id
1 'polypeptide(L)'
;MQLTPKVKEILSWYESDNPGTKANLARILMEGRLGGTGRLVILPVDQGFEHGPARSFAPNPAAYDPRYHFELAIEAGLNAYAAPLGMIEAGASTYAGAIPTILK
;
A
#
# COMPACT_ATOMS: atom_id res chain seq x y z
N MET A 1 8.85 15.65 -4.39
CA MET A 1 9.21 14.33 -4.99
C MET A 1 9.62 14.55 -6.43
N GLN A 2 10.79 14.06 -6.77
CA GLN A 2 11.27 14.17 -8.15
C GLN A 2 11.11 12.81 -8.84
N LEU A 3 10.30 12.77 -9.87
CA LEU A 3 9.99 11.53 -10.57
C LEU A 3 11.17 11.08 -11.45
N THR A 4 11.38 9.76 -11.49
CA THR A 4 12.37 9.18 -12.40
C THR A 4 11.83 9.17 -13.84
N PRO A 5 12.72 9.06 -14.85
CA PRO A 5 12.26 8.94 -16.24
C PRO A 5 11.30 7.78 -16.45
N LYS A 6 11.53 6.64 -15.80
CA LYS A 6 10.64 5.47 -15.93
C LYS A 6 9.24 5.75 -15.38
N VAL A 7 9.16 6.40 -14.23
CA VAL A 7 7.86 6.74 -13.66
C VAL A 7 7.15 7.79 -14.53
N LYS A 8 7.86 8.75 -15.07
CA LYS A 8 7.27 9.72 -16.00
C LYS A 8 6.71 9.04 -17.23
N GLU A 9 7.43 8.05 -17.76
CA GLU A 9 6.97 7.26 -18.89
C GLU A 9 5.65 6.55 -18.57
N ILE A 10 5.58 5.86 -17.43
CA ILE A 10 4.37 5.15 -17.01
C ILE A 10 3.20 6.13 -16.83
N LEU A 11 3.42 7.26 -16.21
CA LEU A 11 2.36 8.24 -16.01
C LEU A 11 1.84 8.81 -17.34
N SER A 12 2.68 8.86 -18.37
CA SER A 12 2.25 9.33 -19.68
C SER A 12 1.21 8.43 -20.34
N TRP A 13 1.13 7.16 -19.94
CA TRP A 13 0.12 6.23 -20.44
C TRP A 13 -1.29 6.55 -19.92
N TYR A 14 -1.37 7.36 -18.88
CA TYR A 14 -2.63 7.70 -18.19
C TYR A 14 -2.99 9.17 -18.35
N GLU A 15 -2.64 9.75 -19.49
CA GLU A 15 -2.79 11.18 -19.71
C GLU A 15 -4.25 11.66 -19.65
N SER A 16 -5.21 10.77 -19.97
CA SER A 16 -6.63 11.11 -19.89
C SER A 16 -7.22 11.00 -18.49
N ASP A 17 -6.48 10.46 -17.52
CA ASP A 17 -6.95 10.38 -16.15
C ASP A 17 -6.81 11.72 -15.43
N ASN A 18 -7.59 11.89 -14.35
CA ASN A 18 -7.55 13.13 -13.60
C ASN A 18 -6.24 13.27 -12.81
N PRO A 19 -5.87 14.52 -12.45
CA PRO A 19 -4.61 14.77 -11.74
C PRO A 19 -4.49 14.04 -10.40
N GLY A 20 -5.59 13.87 -9.67
CA GLY A 20 -5.56 13.17 -8.39
C GLY A 20 -5.21 11.70 -8.54
N THR A 21 -5.78 11.04 -9.53
CA THR A 21 -5.47 9.65 -9.85
C THR A 21 -3.99 9.50 -10.24
N LYS A 22 -3.49 10.38 -11.09
CA LYS A 22 -2.08 10.35 -11.50
C LYS A 22 -1.15 10.64 -10.34
N ALA A 23 -1.50 11.55 -9.45
CA ALA A 23 -0.70 11.86 -8.27
C ALA A 23 -0.61 10.66 -7.33
N ASN A 24 -1.72 9.95 -7.12
CA ASN A 24 -1.71 8.74 -6.29
C ASN A 24 -0.89 7.62 -6.92
N LEU A 25 -0.99 7.44 -8.23
CA LEU A 25 -0.16 6.46 -8.94
C LEU A 25 1.33 6.81 -8.82
N ALA A 26 1.67 8.08 -8.94
CA ALA A 26 3.04 8.54 -8.77
C ALA A 26 3.58 8.23 -7.38
N ARG A 27 2.77 8.44 -6.34
CA ARG A 27 3.17 8.13 -4.97
C ARG A 27 3.46 6.64 -4.79
N ILE A 28 2.61 5.79 -5.33
CA ILE A 28 2.81 4.33 -5.26
C ILE A 28 4.08 3.92 -5.99
N LEU A 29 4.30 4.46 -7.19
CA LEU A 29 5.46 4.10 -8.01
C LEU A 29 6.79 4.60 -7.43
N MET A 30 6.76 5.65 -6.63
CA MET A 30 7.97 6.21 -6.03
C MET A 30 8.25 5.72 -4.62
N GLU A 31 7.34 4.91 -4.03
CA GLU A 31 7.45 4.49 -2.64
C GLU A 31 8.34 3.26 -2.49
N GLY A 32 9.00 3.15 -1.33
CA GLY A 32 9.70 1.95 -0.92
C GLY A 32 10.97 1.66 -1.69
N ARG A 33 11.44 0.41 -1.54
CA ARG A 33 12.74 -0.01 -2.12
C ARG A 33 12.73 -0.02 -3.63
N LEU A 34 11.58 -0.30 -4.25
CA LEU A 34 11.44 -0.28 -5.70
C LEU A 34 11.02 1.07 -6.24
N GLY A 35 10.95 2.08 -5.37
CA GLY A 35 10.54 3.42 -5.76
C GLY A 35 11.36 3.96 -6.94
N GLY A 36 10.67 4.41 -7.97
CA GLY A 36 11.30 4.97 -9.16
C GLY A 36 11.66 3.97 -10.24
N THR A 37 11.62 2.67 -9.96
CA THR A 37 12.01 1.64 -10.94
C THR A 37 10.91 1.28 -11.93
N GLY A 38 9.67 1.66 -11.63
CA GLY A 38 8.50 1.23 -12.41
C GLY A 38 7.97 -0.13 -11.98
N ARG A 39 8.51 -0.71 -10.93
CA ARG A 39 8.08 -2.00 -10.39
C ARG A 39 7.42 -1.80 -9.05
N LEU A 40 6.48 -2.69 -8.71
CA LEU A 40 5.68 -2.61 -7.50
C LEU A 40 5.70 -3.92 -6.73
N VAL A 41 5.78 -3.82 -5.40
CA VAL A 41 5.42 -4.90 -4.49
C VAL A 41 4.41 -4.33 -3.52
N ILE A 42 3.23 -4.95 -3.46
CA ILE A 42 2.12 -4.49 -2.64
C ILE A 42 1.77 -5.60 -1.65
N LEU A 43 1.58 -5.25 -0.38
CA LEU A 43 1.12 -6.21 0.63
C LEU A 43 -0.41 -6.23 0.63
N PRO A 44 -1.07 -7.30 0.15
CA PRO A 44 -2.51 -7.42 0.27
C PRO A 44 -2.85 -8.21 1.53
N VAL A 45 -3.79 -7.71 2.32
CA VAL A 45 -4.26 -8.40 3.53
C VAL A 45 -5.79 -8.43 3.51
N ASP A 46 -6.36 -9.64 3.44
CA ASP A 46 -7.80 -9.85 3.50
C ASP A 46 -8.18 -11.05 4.36
N GLN A 47 -7.17 -11.75 4.91
CA GLN A 47 -7.38 -12.98 5.67
C GLN A 47 -8.29 -12.79 6.88
N GLY A 48 -8.24 -11.64 7.50
CA GLY A 48 -9.09 -11.32 8.63
C GLY A 48 -10.55 -11.08 8.25
N PHE A 49 -10.87 -11.11 6.97
CA PHE A 49 -12.20 -10.85 6.45
C PHE A 49 -12.75 -12.01 5.64
N GLU A 50 -12.01 -12.45 4.61
CA GLU A 50 -12.52 -13.44 3.65
C GLU A 50 -12.36 -14.88 4.11
N HIS A 51 -11.32 -15.18 4.88
CA HIS A 51 -10.98 -16.57 5.23
C HIS A 51 -11.10 -16.87 6.72
N GLY A 52 -11.86 -16.08 7.45
CA GLY A 52 -12.06 -16.26 8.88
C GLY A 52 -10.96 -15.61 9.71
N PRO A 53 -11.29 -14.61 10.51
CA PRO A 53 -10.28 -13.80 11.21
C PRO A 53 -9.48 -14.57 12.23
N ALA A 54 -10.14 -15.39 13.06
CA ALA A 54 -9.45 -16.08 14.14
C ALA A 54 -8.48 -17.12 13.62
N ARG A 55 -8.87 -17.82 12.59
CA ARG A 55 -8.14 -18.96 12.06
C ARG A 55 -6.87 -18.54 11.32
N SER A 56 -6.98 -17.51 10.50
CA SER A 56 -5.87 -17.08 9.64
C SER A 56 -4.72 -16.49 10.43
N PHE A 57 -5.02 -15.77 11.53
CA PHE A 57 -3.99 -15.10 12.29
C PHE A 57 -3.54 -15.87 13.54
N ALA A 58 -4.16 -17.01 13.85
CA ALA A 58 -3.81 -17.78 15.04
C ALA A 58 -2.32 -18.17 15.11
N PRO A 59 -1.67 -18.60 14.00
CA PRO A 59 -0.25 -18.94 14.03
C PRO A 59 0.66 -17.73 14.34
N ASN A 60 0.18 -16.51 14.11
CA ASN A 60 0.91 -15.28 14.40
C ASN A 60 -0.04 -14.28 15.07
N PRO A 61 -0.24 -14.38 16.39
CA PRO A 61 -1.22 -13.55 17.09
C PRO A 61 -0.99 -12.04 16.93
N ALA A 62 0.23 -11.59 16.68
CA ALA A 62 0.51 -10.17 16.45
C ALA A 62 -0.30 -9.64 15.26
N ALA A 63 -0.65 -10.49 14.30
CA ALA A 63 -1.41 -10.11 13.12
C ALA A 63 -2.89 -9.79 13.39
N TYR A 64 -3.38 -10.05 14.61
CA TYR A 64 -4.72 -9.59 15.00
C TYR A 64 -4.79 -8.07 15.15
N ASP A 65 -3.66 -7.42 15.42
CA ASP A 65 -3.60 -5.96 15.53
C ASP A 65 -3.49 -5.38 14.11
N PRO A 66 -4.45 -4.55 13.67
CA PRO A 66 -4.38 -3.95 12.33
C PRO A 66 -3.09 -3.17 12.06
N ARG A 67 -2.47 -2.61 13.10
CA ARG A 67 -1.22 -1.86 12.94
C ARG A 67 -0.05 -2.74 12.51
N TYR A 68 -0.08 -4.02 12.85
CA TYR A 68 0.96 -4.96 12.45
C TYR A 68 1.21 -4.95 10.94
N HIS A 69 0.14 -4.93 10.16
CA HIS A 69 0.24 -5.00 8.70
C HIS A 69 0.79 -3.71 8.10
N PHE A 70 0.40 -2.56 8.65
CA PHE A 70 1.00 -1.29 8.25
C PHE A 70 2.51 -1.31 8.50
N GLU A 71 2.91 -1.69 9.70
CA GLU A 71 4.32 -1.72 10.10
C GLU A 71 5.12 -2.69 9.25
N LEU A 72 4.55 -3.86 8.94
CA LEU A 72 5.20 -4.84 8.09
C LEU A 72 5.48 -4.27 6.69
N ALA A 73 4.48 -3.64 6.09
CA ALA A 73 4.65 -3.06 4.76
C ALA A 73 5.68 -1.94 4.74
N ILE A 74 5.69 -1.11 5.78
CA ILE A 74 6.65 0.00 5.91
C ILE A 74 8.07 -0.54 6.10
N GLU A 75 8.26 -1.46 7.03
CA GLU A 75 9.58 -2.03 7.31
C GLU A 75 10.15 -2.81 6.14
N ALA A 76 9.30 -3.52 5.41
CA ALA A 76 9.73 -4.24 4.22
C ALA A 76 10.05 -3.31 3.04
N GLY A 77 9.70 -2.03 3.14
CA GLY A 77 9.96 -1.06 2.07
C GLY A 77 9.10 -1.30 0.85
N LEU A 78 7.82 -1.65 1.06
CA LEU A 78 6.91 -1.93 -0.04
C LEU A 78 6.30 -0.66 -0.63
N ASN A 79 5.70 -0.80 -1.80
CA ASN A 79 5.11 0.34 -2.52
C ASN A 79 3.76 0.75 -1.96
N ALA A 80 2.98 -0.21 -1.44
CA ALA A 80 1.65 0.07 -0.93
C ALA A 80 1.16 -1.05 -0.03
N TYR A 81 0.13 -0.74 0.77
CA TYR A 81 -0.59 -1.68 1.60
C TYR A 81 -2.05 -1.70 1.14
N ALA A 82 -2.56 -2.88 0.80
CA ALA A 82 -3.93 -3.07 0.32
C ALA A 82 -4.73 -3.88 1.33
N ALA A 83 -5.84 -3.34 1.83
CA ALA A 83 -6.63 -3.99 2.85
C ALA A 83 -8.10 -3.53 2.82
N PRO A 84 -9.00 -4.26 3.53
CA PRO A 84 -10.37 -3.82 3.70
C PRO A 84 -10.45 -2.51 4.48
N LEU A 85 -11.57 -1.81 4.32
CA LEU A 85 -11.77 -0.48 4.89
C LEU A 85 -11.49 -0.41 6.39
N GLY A 86 -12.02 -1.34 7.17
CA GLY A 86 -11.85 -1.32 8.62
C GLY A 86 -10.40 -1.43 9.06
N MET A 87 -9.61 -2.24 8.36
CA MET A 87 -8.19 -2.38 8.65
C MET A 87 -7.42 -1.11 8.30
N ILE A 88 -7.74 -0.49 7.17
CA ILE A 88 -7.11 0.76 6.77
C ILE A 88 -7.49 1.88 7.75
N GLU A 89 -8.76 2.00 8.11
CA GLU A 89 -9.22 3.03 9.04
C GLU A 89 -8.54 2.95 10.39
N ALA A 90 -8.24 1.74 10.86
CA ALA A 90 -7.61 1.55 12.16
C ALA A 90 -6.20 2.16 12.25
N GLY A 91 -5.51 2.31 11.14
CA GLY A 91 -4.15 2.85 11.12
C GLY A 91 -3.96 4.09 10.25
N ALA A 92 -5.00 4.54 9.54
CA ALA A 92 -4.86 5.61 8.56
C ALA A 92 -4.27 6.89 9.14
N SER A 93 -4.69 7.27 10.33
CA SER A 93 -4.19 8.49 10.97
C SER A 93 -2.74 8.32 11.47
N THR A 94 -2.48 7.21 12.13
CA THR A 94 -1.17 6.92 12.72
C THR A 94 -0.07 6.85 11.66
N TYR A 95 -0.37 6.21 10.53
CA TYR A 95 0.61 5.97 9.47
C TYR A 95 0.41 6.87 8.25
N ALA A 96 -0.30 7.98 8.42
CA ALA A 96 -0.53 8.94 7.33
C ALA A 96 0.82 9.40 6.73
N GLY A 97 0.95 9.26 5.42
CA GLY A 97 2.17 9.64 4.71
C GLY A 97 3.30 8.62 4.76
N ALA A 98 3.18 7.57 5.59
CA ALA A 98 4.25 6.58 5.73
C ALA A 98 4.21 5.52 4.64
N ILE A 99 3.02 5.19 4.13
CA ILE A 99 2.84 4.23 3.04
C ILE A 99 1.54 4.50 2.31
N PRO A 100 1.52 4.43 0.97
CA PRO A 100 0.28 4.50 0.22
C PRO A 100 -0.65 3.33 0.55
N THR A 101 -1.95 3.59 0.59
CA THR A 101 -2.95 2.57 0.89
C THR A 101 -3.87 2.33 -0.30
N ILE A 102 -4.31 1.08 -0.44
CA ILE A 102 -5.24 0.65 -1.49
C ILE A 102 -6.42 -0.02 -0.81
N LEU A 103 -7.62 0.46 -1.12
CA LEU A 103 -8.85 -0.13 -0.58
C LEU A 103 -9.20 -1.41 -1.35
N LYS A 104 -9.40 -2.48 -0.60
CA LYS A 104 -9.82 -3.75 -1.17
C LYS A 104 -11.30 -4.00 -0.94
#